data_14047fe34fadcebbe3a733ed33593c90
#
_entry.id   14047fe34fadcebbe3a733ed33593c90
#
_cell.length_a   1.000
_cell.length_b   1.000
_cell.length_c   1.000
_cell.angle_alpha   90.00
_cell.angle_beta   90.00
_cell.angle_gamma   90.00
#
_symmetry.space_group_name_H-M   'P 1'
#
loop_
_entity.id
_entity.type
_entity.pdbx_description
1 polymer ?
#
loop_
_entity_poly.entity_id
_entity_poly.type
_entity_poly.pdbx_seq_one_letter_code
_entity_poly.pdbx_strand_id
1 'polypeptide(L)'
;VIALGMSVATVYGQDEVTAINTGAANFLTIMPDARTAALAGAGVSLTGNENAIFLNGATIAADKNCRGGASYTYVPWMRDYQSGYSLHTLGGFYKIDEKNVILAGFRYYNYPKLGVLETGGESIRPKELAAEVGYARELIKNLSVSATFRYIYSDMGKVGNDRGASTVAFDLGAFYTKAIARMEGASWSAGLQVSNLGPKIKYPKSSESLPMMAKVGGSVDLPFSQMHRLMMTADLGYRLAPSDVQAVNVSAGAEYTLAEHFMFRGAYHYGDKEKGDHSFATVGAGMNRYGGHLDFAWLFASDDCPFRNTFWATLGYSF
;
A
#
# COMPACT_ATOMS: atom_id res chain seq x y z
N VAL A 1 -2.93 -31.96 -7.10
CA VAL A 1 -2.59 -30.80 -7.93
C VAL A 1 -2.98 -29.58 -7.12
N ILE A 2 -2.02 -28.96 -6.44
CA ILE A 2 -2.29 -27.79 -5.57
C ILE A 2 -1.92 -26.56 -6.39
N ALA A 3 -2.94 -25.80 -6.80
CA ALA A 3 -2.77 -24.43 -7.26
C ALA A 3 -2.57 -23.57 -6.02
N LEU A 4 -1.33 -23.25 -5.71
CA LEU A 4 -0.96 -22.29 -4.65
C LEU A 4 -0.86 -20.86 -5.22
N GLY A 5 -1.91 -20.40 -5.86
CA GLY A 5 -2.27 -19.00 -5.81
C GLY A 5 -3.13 -18.90 -4.57
N MET A 6 -2.97 -17.91 -3.69
CA MET A 6 -3.64 -17.83 -2.39
C MET A 6 -5.12 -18.26 -2.45
N SER A 7 -5.37 -19.54 -2.59
CA SER A 7 -6.59 -20.17 -2.15
C SER A 7 -6.38 -20.42 -0.66
N VAL A 8 -7.00 -19.62 0.16
CA VAL A 8 -7.22 -19.95 1.56
C VAL A 8 -7.89 -21.30 1.58
N ALA A 9 -7.13 -22.36 1.88
CA ALA A 9 -7.65 -23.69 1.97
C ALA A 9 -8.58 -23.76 3.17
N THR A 10 -9.84 -23.85 2.91
CA THR A 10 -10.89 -24.17 3.86
C THR A 10 -10.70 -25.58 4.42
N VAL A 11 -10.51 -25.66 5.72
CA VAL A 11 -10.86 -26.82 6.49
C VAL A 11 -11.93 -26.35 7.50
N TYR A 12 -13.13 -26.87 7.31
CA TYR A 12 -14.38 -26.86 8.07
C TYR A 12 -15.53 -26.00 7.51
N GLY A 13 -16.59 -26.74 7.07
CA GLY A 13 -17.93 -26.25 6.87
C GLY A 13 -18.35 -26.14 5.39
N GLN A 14 -19.34 -26.90 5.03
CA GLN A 14 -20.01 -27.02 3.74
C GLN A 14 -20.58 -25.67 3.25
N ASP A 15 -19.75 -24.84 2.64
CA ASP A 15 -20.14 -23.90 1.60
C ASP A 15 -18.98 -23.85 0.64
N GLU A 16 -19.23 -24.07 -0.67
CA GLU A 16 -18.22 -23.93 -1.73
C GLU A 16 -17.71 -22.50 -1.74
N VAL A 17 -16.66 -22.22 -0.97
CA VAL A 17 -15.92 -20.98 -1.09
C VAL A 17 -15.17 -21.07 -2.42
N THR A 18 -15.75 -20.51 -3.44
CA THR A 18 -15.08 -20.35 -4.74
C THR A 18 -13.82 -19.52 -4.48
N ALA A 19 -12.66 -20.14 -4.56
CA ALA A 19 -11.39 -19.46 -4.38
C ALA A 19 -11.23 -18.38 -5.45
N ILE A 20 -11.31 -17.11 -5.07
CA ILE A 20 -11.15 -15.99 -5.99
C ILE A 20 -9.66 -15.90 -6.35
N ASN A 21 -9.33 -16.07 -7.63
CA ASN A 21 -7.97 -15.89 -8.11
C ASN A 21 -7.65 -14.39 -8.21
N THR A 22 -7.06 -13.83 -7.16
CA THR A 22 -6.64 -12.43 -7.12
C THR A 22 -5.27 -12.19 -7.80
N GLY A 23 -4.68 -13.20 -8.42
CA GLY A 23 -3.36 -13.13 -9.07
C GLY A 23 -2.20 -13.43 -8.12
N ALA A 24 -0.98 -13.10 -8.55
CA ALA A 24 0.23 -13.25 -7.77
C ALA A 24 0.66 -11.94 -7.10
N ALA A 25 1.58 -12.06 -6.13
CA ALA A 25 2.19 -10.93 -5.43
C ALA A 25 1.15 -9.98 -4.78
N ASN A 26 0.07 -10.53 -4.22
CA ASN A 26 -1.01 -9.75 -3.61
C ASN A 26 -0.55 -8.91 -2.39
N PHE A 27 0.59 -9.23 -1.79
CA PHE A 27 1.20 -8.39 -0.75
C PHE A 27 1.48 -6.95 -1.21
N LEU A 28 1.57 -6.73 -2.54
CA LEU A 28 1.74 -5.40 -3.14
C LEU A 28 0.50 -4.51 -2.97
N THR A 29 -0.67 -5.09 -2.70
CA THR A 29 -1.93 -4.35 -2.47
C THR A 29 -2.14 -3.97 -1.01
N ILE A 30 -1.37 -4.55 -0.08
CA ILE A 30 -1.44 -4.19 1.34
C ILE A 30 -0.89 -2.77 1.52
N MET A 31 -1.60 -1.95 2.27
CA MET A 31 -1.19 -0.57 2.54
C MET A 31 0.20 -0.52 3.20
N PRO A 32 1.14 0.28 2.65
CA PRO A 32 2.55 0.20 3.00
C PRO A 32 2.90 0.80 4.36
N ASP A 33 2.06 1.67 4.88
CA ASP A 33 2.30 2.41 6.12
C ASP A 33 1.01 2.68 6.92
N ALA A 34 1.17 3.03 8.20
CA ALA A 34 0.07 3.27 9.12
C ALA A 34 -0.74 4.51 8.76
N ARG A 35 -0.12 5.59 8.23
CA ARG A 35 -0.86 6.79 7.82
C ARG A 35 -1.82 6.47 6.68
N THR A 36 -1.32 5.81 5.64
CA THR A 36 -2.14 5.40 4.49
C THR A 36 -3.20 4.36 4.90
N ALA A 37 -2.85 3.44 5.81
CA ALA A 37 -3.80 2.47 6.34
C ALA A 37 -4.93 3.14 7.12
N ALA A 38 -4.61 4.12 7.97
CA ALA A 38 -5.59 4.90 8.72
C ALA A 38 -6.51 5.75 7.82
N LEU A 39 -6.11 5.99 6.56
CA LEU A 39 -6.89 6.65 5.51
C LEU A 39 -7.49 5.65 4.51
N ALA A 40 -7.60 4.37 4.92
CA ALA A 40 -8.22 3.28 4.15
C ALA A 40 -7.64 3.12 2.73
N GLY A 41 -6.34 3.42 2.53
CA GLY A 41 -5.65 3.33 1.25
C GLY A 41 -5.85 4.53 0.32
N ALA A 42 -6.51 5.60 0.76
CA ALA A 42 -6.58 6.88 0.02
C ALA A 42 -5.22 7.59 0.12
N GLY A 43 -4.35 7.36 -0.86
CA GLY A 43 -2.94 7.78 -0.81
C GLY A 43 -2.42 8.48 -2.06
N VAL A 44 -3.16 8.48 -3.16
CA VAL A 44 -2.69 8.95 -4.48
C VAL A 44 -2.39 10.46 -4.51
N SER A 45 -3.05 11.24 -3.64
CA SER A 45 -2.86 12.70 -3.54
C SER A 45 -2.25 13.15 -2.21
N LEU A 46 -1.74 12.25 -1.38
CA LEU A 46 -1.13 12.58 -0.09
C LEU A 46 0.31 13.06 -0.24
N THR A 47 0.64 14.21 0.35
CA THR A 47 2.01 14.72 0.48
C THR A 47 2.64 14.34 1.82
N GLY A 48 3.96 14.48 1.93
CA GLY A 48 4.68 14.26 3.20
C GLY A 48 4.62 12.82 3.69
N ASN A 49 4.89 11.84 2.80
CA ASN A 49 4.92 10.44 3.15
C ASN A 49 6.17 9.76 2.57
N GLU A 50 7.04 9.23 3.42
CA GLU A 50 8.27 8.53 3.04
C GLU A 50 7.98 7.27 2.20
N ASN A 51 6.77 6.74 2.31
CA ASN A 51 6.29 5.57 1.56
C ASN A 51 5.64 5.91 0.22
N ALA A 52 5.80 7.16 -0.26
CA ALA A 52 5.23 7.61 -1.54
C ALA A 52 5.64 6.73 -2.74
N ILE A 53 6.79 6.05 -2.69
CA ILE A 53 7.23 5.12 -3.73
C ILE A 53 6.22 4.00 -3.99
N PHE A 54 5.49 3.56 -2.98
CA PHE A 54 4.47 2.51 -3.06
C PHE A 54 3.08 3.03 -3.45
N LEU A 55 2.88 4.36 -3.39
CA LEU A 55 1.61 5.04 -3.62
C LEU A 55 1.69 5.88 -4.90
N ASN A 56 2.13 7.12 -4.77
CA ASN A 56 2.38 8.02 -5.88
C ASN A 56 3.64 8.83 -5.60
N GLY A 57 4.77 8.40 -6.16
CA GLY A 57 6.06 9.06 -5.95
C GLY A 57 6.10 10.54 -6.36
N ALA A 58 5.19 10.97 -7.26
CA ALA A 58 5.12 12.35 -7.71
C ALA A 58 4.76 13.34 -6.58
N THR A 59 4.09 12.88 -5.51
CA THR A 59 3.69 13.73 -4.39
C THR A 59 4.89 14.30 -3.62
N ILE A 60 6.01 13.57 -3.57
CA ILE A 60 7.23 14.00 -2.86
C ILE A 60 7.97 15.11 -3.61
N ALA A 61 7.91 15.14 -4.95
CA ALA A 61 8.55 16.22 -5.71
C ALA A 61 7.86 17.58 -5.48
N ALA A 62 6.57 17.57 -5.15
CA ALA A 62 5.80 18.77 -4.82
C ALA A 62 5.95 19.21 -3.34
N ASP A 63 6.29 18.31 -2.44
CA ASP A 63 6.55 18.62 -1.03
C ASP A 63 7.84 19.45 -0.92
N LYS A 64 7.82 20.56 -0.20
CA LYS A 64 8.99 21.45 -0.01
C LYS A 64 9.53 21.44 1.43
N ASN A 65 8.91 20.66 2.31
CA ASN A 65 9.19 20.72 3.75
C ASN A 65 10.42 19.89 4.18
N CYS A 66 10.71 18.81 3.46
CA CYS A 66 11.78 17.87 3.84
C CYS A 66 12.75 17.64 2.68
N ARG A 67 14.02 17.45 2.98
CA ARG A 67 15.06 17.08 2.01
C ARG A 67 15.16 15.59 1.81
N GLY A 68 14.88 14.81 2.82
CA GLY A 68 14.89 13.37 2.79
C GLY A 68 14.12 12.76 3.93
N GLY A 69 13.84 11.48 3.84
CA GLY A 69 13.16 10.75 4.90
C GLY A 69 13.15 9.26 4.61
N ALA A 70 13.00 8.49 5.68
CA ALA A 70 12.83 7.04 5.61
C ALA A 70 11.91 6.57 6.73
N SER A 71 11.18 5.50 6.47
CA SER A 71 10.30 4.88 7.45
C SER A 71 10.32 3.36 7.34
N TYR A 72 10.03 2.74 8.47
CA TYR A 72 9.80 1.30 8.58
C TYR A 72 8.41 1.04 9.11
N THR A 73 7.70 0.09 8.49
CA THR A 73 6.36 -0.35 8.90
C THR A 73 6.33 -1.85 9.13
N TYR A 74 5.65 -2.24 10.19
CA TYR A 74 5.30 -3.62 10.51
C TYR A 74 3.78 -3.80 10.48
N VAL A 75 3.34 -4.88 9.80
CA VAL A 75 1.92 -5.26 9.69
C VAL A 75 1.77 -6.74 9.96
N PRO A 76 1.18 -7.17 11.08
CA PRO A 76 0.75 -8.55 11.30
C PRO A 76 -0.54 -8.78 10.52
N TRP A 77 -0.42 -9.33 9.32
CA TRP A 77 -1.52 -9.49 8.37
C TRP A 77 -2.37 -10.73 8.70
N MET A 78 -3.70 -10.65 8.53
CA MET A 78 -4.64 -11.78 8.67
C MET A 78 -4.52 -12.54 10.01
N ARG A 79 -4.13 -11.87 11.10
CA ARG A 79 -3.80 -12.49 12.39
C ARG A 79 -4.95 -13.25 13.03
N ASP A 80 -6.20 -12.84 12.82
CA ASP A 80 -7.39 -13.49 13.36
C ASP A 80 -7.77 -14.74 12.55
N TYR A 81 -7.36 -14.79 11.29
CA TYR A 81 -7.56 -15.95 10.42
C TYR A 81 -6.48 -17.01 10.67
N GLN A 82 -5.22 -16.62 10.56
CA GLN A 82 -4.07 -17.48 10.82
C GLN A 82 -2.86 -16.63 11.22
N SER A 83 -2.25 -16.95 12.35
CA SER A 83 -1.02 -16.27 12.78
C SER A 83 0.18 -16.62 11.90
N GLY A 84 1.12 -15.69 11.76
CA GLY A 84 2.39 -15.90 11.05
C GLY A 84 2.51 -15.19 9.71
N TYR A 85 1.43 -14.56 9.20
CA TYR A 85 1.54 -13.60 8.10
C TYR A 85 2.06 -12.27 8.62
N SER A 86 3.04 -11.70 7.94
CA SER A 86 3.49 -10.34 8.25
C SER A 86 4.07 -9.65 7.03
N LEU A 87 3.80 -8.34 6.90
CA LEU A 87 4.44 -7.47 5.93
C LEU A 87 5.41 -6.54 6.67
N HIS A 88 6.60 -6.41 6.13
CA HIS A 88 7.62 -5.45 6.53
C HIS A 88 7.88 -4.52 5.37
N THR A 89 7.73 -3.22 5.57
CA THR A 89 7.92 -2.20 4.55
C THR A 89 9.00 -1.23 4.99
N LEU A 90 9.96 -0.96 4.12
CA LEU A 90 10.95 0.10 4.27
C LEU A 90 10.81 1.04 3.07
N GLY A 91 10.48 2.29 3.29
CA GLY A 91 10.36 3.31 2.27
C GLY A 91 11.22 4.52 2.58
N GLY A 92 11.63 5.23 1.53
CA GLY A 92 12.37 6.47 1.72
C GLY A 92 12.59 7.24 0.43
N PHE A 93 13.00 8.49 0.60
CA PHE A 93 13.32 9.40 -0.50
C PHE A 93 14.46 10.34 -0.16
N TYR A 94 15.09 10.87 -1.19
CA TYR A 94 16.06 11.95 -1.07
C TYR A 94 15.91 12.93 -2.24
N LYS A 95 15.81 14.22 -1.95
CA LYS A 95 15.77 15.29 -2.95
C LYS A 95 17.18 15.65 -3.40
N ILE A 96 17.46 15.41 -4.65
CA ILE A 96 18.73 15.80 -5.30
C ILE A 96 18.80 17.33 -5.36
N ASP A 97 17.69 17.93 -5.76
CA ASP A 97 17.46 19.37 -5.81
C ASP A 97 15.97 19.70 -5.57
N GLU A 98 15.56 20.96 -5.78
CA GLU A 98 14.19 21.43 -5.56
C GLU A 98 13.12 20.72 -6.43
N LYS A 99 13.53 20.12 -7.55
CA LYS A 99 12.62 19.51 -8.52
C LYS A 99 12.79 18.01 -8.67
N ASN A 100 13.96 17.47 -8.31
CA ASN A 100 14.33 16.09 -8.60
C ASN A 100 14.49 15.27 -7.33
N VAL A 101 13.80 14.13 -7.28
CA VAL A 101 13.76 13.23 -6.12
C VAL A 101 14.05 11.80 -6.56
N ILE A 102 14.90 11.13 -5.81
CA ILE A 102 15.06 9.66 -5.88
C ILE A 102 14.28 9.03 -4.73
N LEU A 103 13.68 7.88 -5.02
CA LEU A 103 12.93 7.10 -4.04
C LEU A 103 13.47 5.66 -4.04
N ALA A 104 13.43 5.04 -2.86
CA ALA A 104 13.77 3.63 -2.69
C ALA A 104 12.75 2.96 -1.78
N GLY A 105 12.46 1.69 -2.05
CA GLY A 105 11.51 0.91 -1.28
C GLY A 105 11.90 -0.56 -1.22
N PHE A 106 11.51 -1.19 -0.14
CA PHE A 106 11.65 -2.63 0.03
C PHE A 106 10.45 -3.15 0.81
N ARG A 107 9.83 -4.23 0.32
CA ARG A 107 8.74 -4.95 0.99
C ARG A 107 9.10 -6.41 1.12
N TYR A 108 8.87 -6.97 2.31
CA TYR A 108 9.10 -8.37 2.61
C TYR A 108 7.87 -8.95 3.28
N TYR A 109 7.30 -9.98 2.68
CA TYR A 109 6.09 -10.64 3.14
C TYR A 109 6.37 -12.08 3.56
N ASN A 110 6.06 -12.38 4.81
CA ASN A 110 6.17 -13.72 5.38
C ASN A 110 4.82 -14.41 5.37
N TYR A 111 4.88 -15.69 5.07
CA TYR A 111 3.77 -16.62 5.28
C TYR A 111 4.01 -17.47 6.55
N PRO A 112 2.94 -18.04 7.16
CA PRO A 112 3.10 -19.02 8.21
C PRO A 112 3.86 -20.26 7.70
N LYS A 113 4.37 -21.03 8.63
CA LYS A 113 4.89 -22.37 8.29
C LYS A 113 3.75 -23.26 7.84
N LEU A 114 3.89 -23.83 6.66
CA LEU A 114 2.96 -24.80 6.12
C LEU A 114 3.54 -26.22 6.30
N GLY A 115 2.76 -27.11 6.93
CA GLY A 115 3.09 -28.52 7.02
C GLY A 115 2.82 -29.21 5.69
N VAL A 116 3.78 -29.99 5.18
CA VAL A 116 3.52 -30.87 4.03
C VAL A 116 2.93 -32.16 4.57
N LEU A 117 1.64 -32.42 4.28
CA LEU A 117 0.88 -33.58 4.81
C LEU A 117 1.26 -34.92 4.17
N GLU A 118 2.05 -34.95 3.11
CA GLU A 118 2.44 -36.17 2.43
C GLU A 118 3.94 -36.48 2.65
N THR A 119 4.21 -37.62 3.25
CA THR A 119 5.52 -38.30 3.31
C THR A 119 6.61 -37.64 4.16
N GLY A 120 6.39 -37.38 5.47
CA GLY A 120 7.49 -37.00 6.36
C GLY A 120 8.29 -35.78 5.93
N GLY A 121 7.65 -34.91 5.14
CA GLY A 121 8.28 -33.81 4.47
C GLY A 121 8.62 -32.63 5.39
N GLU A 122 9.65 -31.88 5.04
CA GLU A 122 10.05 -30.66 5.71
C GLU A 122 8.95 -29.59 5.60
N SER A 123 8.74 -28.84 6.68
CA SER A 123 7.83 -27.70 6.66
C SER A 123 8.35 -26.63 5.69
N ILE A 124 7.49 -26.11 4.83
CA ILE A 124 7.82 -25.02 3.93
C ILE A 124 7.47 -23.67 4.56
N ARG A 125 8.22 -22.64 4.21
CA ARG A 125 7.96 -21.25 4.60
C ARG A 125 7.97 -20.40 3.33
N PRO A 126 6.81 -20.16 2.73
CA PRO A 126 6.72 -19.25 1.61
C PRO A 126 7.11 -17.83 2.02
N LYS A 127 7.62 -17.07 1.06
CA LYS A 127 7.99 -15.66 1.25
C LYS A 127 7.94 -14.93 -0.07
N GLU A 128 7.63 -13.67 -0.01
CA GLU A 128 7.67 -12.77 -1.16
C GLU A 128 8.43 -11.50 -0.79
N LEU A 129 9.08 -10.92 -1.78
CA LEU A 129 9.74 -9.63 -1.60
C LEU A 129 9.60 -8.77 -2.86
N ALA A 130 9.67 -7.46 -2.67
CA ALA A 130 9.79 -6.49 -3.74
C ALA A 130 10.86 -5.46 -3.37
N ALA A 131 11.76 -5.16 -4.32
CA ALA A 131 12.72 -4.09 -4.23
C ALA A 131 12.39 -3.03 -5.29
N GLU A 132 12.38 -1.77 -4.88
CA GLU A 132 11.85 -0.68 -5.69
C GLU A 132 12.80 0.50 -5.73
N VAL A 133 12.91 1.11 -6.91
CA VAL A 133 13.64 2.35 -7.13
C VAL A 133 12.79 3.26 -7.99
N GLY A 134 12.67 4.52 -7.57
CA GLY A 134 11.81 5.49 -8.21
C GLY A 134 12.53 6.82 -8.46
N TYR A 135 12.01 7.55 -9.43
CA TYR A 135 12.40 8.92 -9.72
C TYR A 135 11.14 9.77 -9.88
N ALA A 136 11.15 10.94 -9.23
CA ALA A 136 10.07 11.91 -9.36
C ALA A 136 10.62 13.29 -9.70
N ARG A 137 9.84 14.07 -10.46
CA ARG A 137 10.24 15.40 -10.89
C ARG A 137 9.06 16.36 -10.99
N GLU A 138 9.25 17.58 -10.50
CA GLU A 138 8.37 18.70 -10.82
C GLU A 138 8.66 19.18 -12.25
N LEU A 139 7.75 18.91 -13.19
CA LEU A 139 7.90 19.26 -14.62
C LEU A 139 7.67 20.75 -14.84
N ILE A 140 6.55 21.24 -14.33
CA ILE A 140 6.17 22.65 -14.33
C ILE A 140 5.62 22.99 -12.96
N LYS A 141 5.46 24.26 -12.66
CA LYS A 141 4.92 24.73 -11.38
C LYS A 141 3.65 23.96 -11.00
N ASN A 142 3.65 23.36 -9.83
CA ASN A 142 2.56 22.58 -9.25
C ASN A 142 2.26 21.20 -9.89
N LEU A 143 2.91 20.81 -10.97
CA LEU A 143 2.73 19.51 -11.61
C LEU A 143 4.00 18.67 -11.52
N SER A 144 3.90 17.53 -10.88
CA SER A 144 4.97 16.55 -10.73
C SER A 144 4.59 15.22 -11.37
N VAL A 145 5.59 14.46 -11.79
CA VAL A 145 5.44 13.10 -12.29
C VAL A 145 6.44 12.17 -11.64
N SER A 146 6.16 10.89 -11.65
CA SER A 146 7.07 9.86 -11.17
C SER A 146 7.02 8.60 -11.99
N ALA A 147 8.13 7.86 -11.97
CA ALA A 147 8.22 6.50 -12.47
C ALA A 147 8.95 5.65 -11.43
N THR A 148 8.45 4.45 -11.18
CA THR A 148 9.05 3.48 -10.26
C THR A 148 9.27 2.16 -11.00
N PHE A 149 10.45 1.60 -10.85
CA PHE A 149 10.79 0.24 -11.24
C PHE A 149 10.74 -0.66 -10.03
N ARG A 150 10.16 -1.86 -10.16
CA ARG A 150 10.00 -2.84 -9.11
C ARG A 150 10.48 -4.20 -9.58
N TYR A 151 11.37 -4.83 -8.83
CA TYR A 151 11.70 -6.24 -8.94
C TYR A 151 10.91 -7.02 -7.91
N ILE A 152 10.26 -8.11 -8.31
CA ILE A 152 9.41 -8.96 -7.46
C ILE A 152 9.98 -10.38 -7.49
N TYR A 153 10.14 -10.96 -6.31
CA TYR A 153 10.49 -12.36 -6.13
C TYR A 153 9.46 -13.04 -5.22
N SER A 154 8.96 -14.17 -5.68
CA SER A 154 7.94 -14.97 -4.98
C SER A 154 8.42 -16.40 -4.86
N ASP A 155 8.63 -16.86 -3.63
CA ASP A 155 8.99 -18.23 -3.28
C ASP A 155 7.83 -18.85 -2.48
N MET A 156 7.00 -19.64 -3.15
CA MET A 156 5.84 -20.29 -2.53
C MET A 156 6.20 -21.56 -1.77
N GLY A 157 7.49 -21.79 -1.54
CA GLY A 157 8.04 -22.98 -0.88
C GLY A 157 8.41 -24.08 -1.87
N LYS A 158 9.45 -24.81 -1.52
CA LYS A 158 9.97 -25.90 -2.34
C LYS A 158 9.13 -27.15 -2.13
N VAL A 159 8.46 -27.60 -3.20
CA VAL A 159 7.95 -28.97 -3.30
C VAL A 159 8.73 -29.64 -4.42
N GLY A 160 9.69 -30.47 -4.05
CA GLY A 160 10.63 -31.07 -5.01
C GLY A 160 11.70 -30.08 -5.50
N ASN A 161 11.88 -29.98 -6.83
CA ASN A 161 12.85 -29.10 -7.48
C ASN A 161 12.28 -27.72 -7.86
N ASP A 162 11.10 -27.35 -7.37
CA ASP A 162 10.47 -26.09 -7.71
C ASP A 162 11.29 -24.90 -7.13
N ARG A 163 11.59 -23.95 -8.00
CA ARG A 163 12.30 -22.71 -7.63
C ARG A 163 11.30 -21.58 -7.51
N GLY A 164 11.64 -20.56 -6.72
CA GLY A 164 10.90 -19.31 -6.70
C GLY A 164 10.83 -18.66 -8.09
N ALA A 165 9.81 -17.84 -8.29
CA ALA A 165 9.58 -17.10 -9.54
C ALA A 165 9.90 -15.61 -9.34
N SER A 166 10.29 -14.93 -10.39
CA SER A 166 10.53 -13.50 -10.37
C SER A 166 9.93 -12.80 -11.58
N THR A 167 9.62 -11.53 -11.40
CA THR A 167 9.14 -10.65 -12.46
C THR A 167 9.52 -9.20 -12.13
N VAL A 168 9.21 -8.31 -13.07
CA VAL A 168 9.40 -6.88 -12.91
C VAL A 168 8.08 -6.15 -13.12
N ALA A 169 7.95 -4.98 -12.53
CA ALA A 169 6.82 -4.10 -12.74
C ALA A 169 7.24 -2.64 -12.76
N PHE A 170 6.38 -1.80 -13.31
CA PHE A 170 6.55 -0.35 -13.35
C PHE A 170 5.30 0.31 -12.78
N ASP A 171 5.51 1.44 -12.09
CA ASP A 171 4.45 2.34 -11.70
C ASP A 171 4.69 3.70 -12.32
N LEU A 172 3.62 4.38 -12.71
CA LEU A 172 3.62 5.75 -13.21
C LEU A 172 2.70 6.60 -12.35
N GLY A 173 3.15 7.79 -11.96
CA GLY A 173 2.40 8.72 -11.15
C GLY A 173 2.41 10.13 -11.70
N ALA A 174 1.34 10.86 -11.47
CA ALA A 174 1.23 12.29 -11.69
C ALA A 174 0.55 12.93 -10.48
N PHE A 175 0.96 14.14 -10.15
CA PHE A 175 0.43 14.88 -9.01
C PHE A 175 0.39 16.37 -9.33
N TYR A 176 -0.74 16.99 -9.01
CA TYR A 176 -0.94 18.43 -9.12
C TYR A 176 -1.42 18.98 -7.78
N THR A 177 -0.85 20.12 -7.35
CA THR A 177 -1.30 20.81 -6.13
C THR A 177 -1.38 22.30 -6.36
N LYS A 178 -2.33 22.96 -5.71
CA LYS A 178 -2.52 24.40 -5.81
C LYS A 178 -3.08 25.00 -4.51
N ALA A 179 -2.53 26.12 -4.10
CA ALA A 179 -3.04 26.91 -2.97
C ALA A 179 -4.45 27.43 -3.23
N ILE A 180 -5.28 27.47 -2.18
CA ILE A 180 -6.62 28.05 -2.19
C ILE A 180 -6.50 29.54 -1.83
N ALA A 181 -6.72 30.43 -2.79
CA ALA A 181 -6.46 31.86 -2.66
C ALA A 181 -7.19 32.57 -1.50
N ARG A 182 -8.30 32.01 -1.00
CA ARG A 182 -9.13 32.61 0.05
C ARG A 182 -8.78 32.17 1.46
N MET A 183 -7.87 31.20 1.64
CA MET A 183 -7.49 30.66 2.94
C MET A 183 -5.96 30.43 2.95
N GLU A 184 -5.26 31.21 3.75
CA GLU A 184 -3.80 31.11 3.86
C GLU A 184 -3.38 29.71 4.34
N GLY A 185 -2.38 29.12 3.67
CA GLY A 185 -1.89 27.77 3.93
C GLY A 185 -2.80 26.63 3.46
N ALA A 186 -4.02 26.92 2.98
CA ALA A 186 -4.90 25.91 2.43
C ALA A 186 -4.52 25.54 0.99
N SER A 187 -4.68 24.26 0.66
CA SER A 187 -4.41 23.74 -0.67
C SER A 187 -5.37 22.63 -1.07
N TRP A 188 -5.51 22.42 -2.35
CA TRP A 188 -6.12 21.22 -2.91
C TRP A 188 -5.11 20.51 -3.80
N SER A 189 -5.25 19.20 -3.90
CA SER A 189 -4.36 18.37 -4.70
C SER A 189 -5.16 17.31 -5.47
N ALA A 190 -4.61 16.89 -6.59
CA ALA A 190 -5.11 15.78 -7.37
C ALA A 190 -3.96 14.86 -7.77
N GLY A 191 -4.20 13.56 -7.75
CA GLY A 191 -3.22 12.55 -8.10
C GLY A 191 -3.78 11.51 -9.06
N LEU A 192 -2.90 10.97 -9.87
CA LEU A 192 -3.16 9.83 -10.75
C LEU A 192 -2.00 8.83 -10.60
N GLN A 193 -2.33 7.55 -10.50
CA GLN A 193 -1.34 6.48 -10.47
C GLN A 193 -1.83 5.29 -11.30
N VAL A 194 -0.91 4.67 -12.04
CA VAL A 194 -1.08 3.32 -12.57
C VAL A 194 0.08 2.49 -12.03
N SER A 195 -0.25 1.38 -11.37
CA SER A 195 0.73 0.58 -10.62
C SER A 195 0.73 -0.89 -11.05
N ASN A 196 1.88 -1.54 -10.77
CA ASN A 196 2.14 -2.95 -11.04
C ASN A 196 2.05 -3.33 -12.53
N LEU A 197 2.35 -2.39 -13.44
CA LEU A 197 2.42 -2.67 -14.87
C LEU A 197 3.59 -3.60 -15.16
N GLY A 198 3.31 -4.86 -15.50
CA GLY A 198 4.36 -5.83 -15.74
C GLY A 198 3.86 -7.13 -16.35
N PRO A 199 4.78 -7.99 -16.80
CA PRO A 199 4.43 -9.32 -17.27
C PRO A 199 3.93 -10.21 -16.13
N LYS A 200 3.23 -11.26 -16.52
CA LYS A 200 2.81 -12.32 -15.59
C LYS A 200 4.03 -12.95 -14.91
N ILE A 201 3.91 -13.25 -13.63
CA ILE A 201 4.89 -14.07 -12.92
C ILE A 201 4.71 -15.54 -13.34
N LYS A 202 5.81 -16.16 -13.75
CA LYS A 202 5.80 -17.54 -14.26
C LYS A 202 6.30 -18.50 -13.19
N TYR A 203 5.39 -19.22 -12.59
CA TYR A 203 5.71 -20.37 -11.73
C TYR A 203 5.89 -21.64 -12.58
N PRO A 204 6.49 -22.72 -12.06
CA PRO A 204 6.68 -23.96 -12.82
C PRO A 204 5.40 -24.57 -13.41
N LYS A 205 4.25 -24.34 -12.77
CA LYS A 205 2.96 -24.96 -13.14
C LYS A 205 1.86 -23.94 -13.49
N SER A 206 2.09 -22.64 -13.31
CA SER A 206 1.10 -21.60 -13.59
C SER A 206 1.74 -20.30 -14.03
N SER A 207 0.93 -19.40 -14.58
CA SER A 207 1.37 -18.05 -14.95
C SER A 207 0.30 -17.06 -14.52
N GLU A 208 0.62 -16.27 -13.49
CA GLU A 208 -0.34 -15.42 -12.80
C GLU A 208 -0.09 -13.93 -13.07
N SER A 209 -1.16 -13.17 -13.22
CA SER A 209 -1.08 -11.72 -13.41
C SER A 209 -0.68 -11.00 -12.11
N LEU A 210 0.05 -9.91 -12.25
CA LEU A 210 0.26 -8.96 -11.16
C LEU A 210 -1.03 -8.18 -10.85
N PRO A 211 -1.22 -7.68 -9.63
CA PRO A 211 -2.39 -6.89 -9.24
C PRO A 211 -2.28 -5.46 -9.81
N MET A 212 -2.47 -5.32 -11.14
CA MET A 212 -2.41 -4.03 -11.80
C MET A 212 -3.59 -3.15 -11.39
N MET A 213 -3.33 -1.90 -11.09
CA MET A 213 -4.34 -0.95 -10.62
C MET A 213 -4.15 0.43 -11.21
N ALA A 214 -5.25 1.11 -11.56
CA ALA A 214 -5.29 2.54 -11.83
C ALA A 214 -6.04 3.23 -10.70
N LYS A 215 -5.51 4.35 -10.21
CA LYS A 215 -6.14 5.18 -9.17
C LYS A 215 -6.12 6.64 -9.57
N VAL A 216 -7.21 7.34 -9.29
CA VAL A 216 -7.29 8.79 -9.31
C VAL A 216 -7.83 9.26 -7.96
N GLY A 217 -7.28 10.33 -7.44
CA GLY A 217 -7.69 10.84 -6.14
C GLY A 217 -7.47 12.32 -5.98
N GLY A 218 -8.08 12.86 -4.93
CA GLY A 218 -7.95 14.27 -4.57
C GLY A 218 -7.88 14.45 -3.06
N SER A 219 -7.27 15.53 -2.65
CA SER A 219 -7.23 15.95 -1.25
C SER A 219 -7.40 17.46 -1.10
N VAL A 220 -7.93 17.86 0.04
CA VAL A 220 -8.03 19.26 0.46
C VAL A 220 -7.42 19.37 1.84
N ASP A 221 -6.53 20.34 2.01
CA ASP A 221 -5.81 20.61 3.24
C ASP A 221 -6.20 22.00 3.75
N LEU A 222 -6.80 22.05 4.95
CA LEU A 222 -7.44 23.22 5.52
C LEU A 222 -6.86 23.54 6.91
N PRO A 223 -5.90 24.46 7.04
CA PRO A 223 -5.47 24.99 8.34
C PRO A 223 -6.52 25.97 8.85
N PHE A 224 -7.22 25.62 9.94
CA PHE A 224 -8.18 26.51 10.59
C PHE A 224 -7.51 27.49 11.56
N SER A 225 -6.36 27.11 12.11
CA SER A 225 -5.52 27.95 12.95
C SER A 225 -4.10 27.38 12.99
N GLN A 226 -3.19 28.01 13.73
CA GLN A 226 -1.84 27.47 13.96
C GLN A 226 -1.85 26.11 14.69
N MET A 227 -2.92 25.81 15.43
CA MET A 227 -3.04 24.56 16.19
C MET A 227 -3.93 23.49 15.54
N HIS A 228 -4.74 23.85 14.56
CA HIS A 228 -5.81 22.99 14.04
C HIS A 228 -5.76 22.93 12.52
N ARG A 229 -5.55 21.74 12.00
CA ARG A 229 -5.54 21.46 10.56
C ARG A 229 -6.39 20.23 10.25
N LEU A 230 -7.18 20.29 9.21
CA LEU A 230 -7.98 19.17 8.69
C LEU A 230 -7.58 18.91 7.24
N MET A 231 -7.18 17.70 6.95
CA MET A 231 -7.00 17.20 5.61
C MET A 231 -8.09 16.16 5.32
N MET A 232 -8.71 16.26 4.17
CA MET A 232 -9.67 15.28 3.65
C MET A 232 -9.14 14.73 2.32
N THR A 233 -9.32 13.43 2.10
CA THR A 233 -8.84 12.76 0.88
C THR A 233 -9.86 11.73 0.41
N ALA A 234 -9.92 11.52 -0.92
CA ALA A 234 -10.69 10.45 -1.53
C ALA A 234 -9.99 9.95 -2.79
N ASP A 235 -9.97 8.64 -2.96
CA ASP A 235 -9.41 7.95 -4.12
C ASP A 235 -10.48 7.04 -4.76
N LEU A 236 -10.53 7.03 -6.09
CA LEU A 236 -11.24 6.06 -6.91
C LEU A 236 -10.20 5.15 -7.55
N GLY A 237 -10.31 3.85 -7.30
CA GLY A 237 -9.44 2.82 -7.85
C GLY A 237 -10.18 1.91 -8.82
N TYR A 238 -9.46 1.40 -9.82
CA TYR A 238 -9.92 0.35 -10.71
C TYR A 238 -8.85 -0.72 -10.86
N ARG A 239 -9.18 -1.96 -10.50
CA ARG A 239 -8.30 -3.11 -10.69
C ARG A 239 -8.31 -3.50 -12.17
N LEU A 240 -7.15 -3.35 -12.84
CA LEU A 240 -6.97 -3.64 -14.26
C LEU A 240 -6.71 -5.13 -14.51
N ALA A 241 -6.04 -5.80 -13.57
CA ALA A 241 -5.71 -7.22 -13.65
C ALA A 241 -5.62 -7.85 -12.25
N PRO A 242 -5.89 -9.18 -12.12
CA PRO A 242 -6.38 -10.11 -13.15
C PRO A 242 -7.78 -9.76 -13.68
N SER A 243 -8.12 -10.26 -14.89
CA SER A 243 -9.41 -9.97 -15.55
C SER A 243 -10.64 -10.41 -14.75
N ASP A 244 -10.49 -11.50 -14.01
CA ASP A 244 -11.58 -12.16 -13.29
C ASP A 244 -12.05 -11.38 -12.06
N VAL A 245 -11.17 -10.48 -11.56
CA VAL A 245 -11.41 -9.67 -10.35
C VAL A 245 -11.35 -8.16 -10.62
N GLN A 246 -11.60 -7.75 -11.85
CA GLN A 246 -11.74 -6.34 -12.19
C GLN A 246 -12.91 -5.73 -11.42
N ALA A 247 -12.64 -4.66 -10.68
CA ALA A 247 -13.63 -3.96 -9.88
C ALA A 247 -13.21 -2.52 -9.61
N VAL A 248 -14.20 -1.69 -9.38
CA VAL A 248 -14.02 -0.33 -8.86
C VAL A 248 -13.99 -0.38 -7.34
N ASN A 249 -13.12 0.40 -6.75
CA ASN A 249 -13.15 0.67 -5.32
C ASN A 249 -13.05 2.18 -5.02
N VAL A 250 -13.50 2.55 -3.84
CA VAL A 250 -13.48 3.93 -3.37
C VAL A 250 -12.96 3.95 -1.94
N SER A 251 -12.01 4.83 -1.69
CA SER A 251 -11.53 5.11 -0.33
C SER A 251 -11.72 6.60 -0.02
N ALA A 252 -12.21 6.92 1.17
CA ALA A 252 -12.34 8.29 1.62
C ALA A 252 -12.02 8.40 3.11
N GLY A 253 -11.29 9.45 3.48
CA GLY A 253 -10.86 9.63 4.86
C GLY A 253 -10.49 11.07 5.20
N ALA A 254 -10.25 11.29 6.49
CA ALA A 254 -9.82 12.56 7.03
C ALA A 254 -8.69 12.37 8.05
N GLU A 255 -7.78 13.35 8.08
CA GLU A 255 -6.70 13.50 9.05
C GLU A 255 -6.86 14.84 9.75
N TYR A 256 -7.03 14.80 11.06
CA TYR A 256 -7.03 15.99 11.89
C TYR A 256 -5.69 16.10 12.62
N THR A 257 -5.01 17.23 12.44
CA THR A 257 -3.73 17.53 13.09
C THR A 257 -3.92 18.58 14.17
N LEU A 258 -3.49 18.24 15.38
CA LEU A 258 -3.50 19.10 16.56
C LEU A 258 -2.08 19.55 16.90
N ALA A 259 -1.89 20.87 17.04
CA ALA A 259 -0.63 21.49 17.45
C ALA A 259 0.60 21.05 16.62
N GLU A 260 0.39 20.69 15.34
CA GLU A 260 1.41 20.18 14.41
C GLU A 260 2.06 18.84 14.82
N HIS A 261 1.68 18.28 15.98
CA HIS A 261 2.34 17.13 16.58
C HIS A 261 1.48 15.88 16.66
N PHE A 262 0.17 16.02 16.87
CA PHE A 262 -0.73 14.89 17.04
C PHE A 262 -1.68 14.78 15.87
N MET A 263 -1.78 13.62 15.28
CA MET A 263 -2.66 13.33 14.16
C MET A 263 -3.69 12.27 14.57
N PHE A 264 -4.95 12.50 14.20
CA PHE A 264 -6.05 11.54 14.34
C PHE A 264 -6.67 11.32 12.98
N ARG A 265 -6.93 10.05 12.63
CA ARG A 265 -7.38 9.66 11.30
C ARG A 265 -8.56 8.72 11.38
N GLY A 266 -9.45 8.85 10.41
CA GLY A 266 -10.55 7.91 10.21
C GLY A 266 -10.94 7.87 8.75
N ALA A 267 -11.28 6.67 8.27
CA ALA A 267 -11.57 6.47 6.86
C ALA A 267 -12.43 5.24 6.61
N TYR A 268 -12.97 5.16 5.42
CA TYR A 268 -13.73 4.03 4.93
C TYR A 268 -13.29 3.65 3.51
N HIS A 269 -13.18 2.36 3.27
CA HIS A 269 -12.97 1.73 1.98
C HIS A 269 -14.21 0.97 1.55
N TYR A 270 -14.69 1.23 0.36
CA TYR A 270 -15.73 0.45 -0.32
C TYR A 270 -15.11 -0.35 -1.45
N GLY A 271 -15.31 -1.66 -1.41
CA GLY A 271 -14.86 -2.60 -2.43
C GLY A 271 -15.90 -3.66 -2.74
N ASP A 272 -15.67 -4.43 -3.80
CA ASP A 272 -16.51 -5.53 -4.24
C ASP A 272 -16.00 -6.85 -3.63
N LYS A 273 -16.70 -7.34 -2.61
CA LYS A 273 -16.38 -8.58 -1.90
C LYS A 273 -16.33 -9.80 -2.84
N GLU A 274 -17.22 -9.86 -3.86
CA GLU A 274 -17.26 -10.97 -4.82
C GLU A 274 -16.00 -10.99 -5.71
N LYS A 275 -15.30 -9.85 -5.78
CA LYS A 275 -14.02 -9.68 -6.48
C LYS A 275 -12.81 -9.71 -5.54
N GLY A 276 -12.99 -10.11 -4.27
CA GLY A 276 -11.94 -10.20 -3.27
C GLY A 276 -11.49 -8.85 -2.69
N ASP A 277 -12.31 -7.80 -2.84
CA ASP A 277 -12.06 -6.47 -2.30
C ASP A 277 -13.13 -6.15 -1.25
N HIS A 278 -12.85 -6.45 0.01
CA HIS A 278 -13.80 -6.26 1.11
C HIS A 278 -13.88 -4.80 1.51
N SER A 279 -15.08 -4.35 1.88
CA SER A 279 -15.27 -3.05 2.50
C SER A 279 -14.83 -3.06 3.97
N PHE A 280 -14.20 -1.97 4.44
CA PHE A 280 -13.72 -1.84 5.80
C PHE A 280 -13.63 -0.37 6.24
N ALA A 281 -13.62 -0.18 7.55
CA ALA A 281 -13.30 1.11 8.18
C ALA A 281 -11.93 1.07 8.84
N THR A 282 -11.29 2.22 8.94
CA THR A 282 -10.00 2.35 9.63
C THR A 282 -9.98 3.56 10.55
N VAL A 283 -9.21 3.44 11.62
CA VAL A 283 -8.85 4.56 12.49
C VAL A 283 -7.34 4.55 12.70
N GLY A 284 -6.79 5.69 13.05
CA GLY A 284 -5.37 5.77 13.38
C GLY A 284 -5.01 7.03 14.15
N ALA A 285 -3.84 6.96 14.77
CA ALA A 285 -3.23 8.08 15.44
C ALA A 285 -1.75 8.17 15.09
N GLY A 286 -1.21 9.37 15.11
CA GLY A 286 0.20 9.63 14.87
C GLY A 286 0.73 10.73 15.76
N MET A 287 2.03 10.70 15.96
CA MET A 287 2.78 11.76 16.65
C MET A 287 4.04 12.09 15.85
N ASN A 288 4.28 13.39 15.66
CA ASN A 288 5.48 13.90 14.98
C ASN A 288 6.21 14.86 15.91
N ARG A 289 7.51 14.67 16.06
CA ARG A 289 8.37 15.59 16.81
C ARG A 289 9.82 15.52 16.35
N TYR A 290 10.44 16.69 16.11
CA TYR A 290 11.86 16.80 15.70
C TYR A 290 12.23 15.95 14.47
N GLY A 291 11.32 15.86 13.48
CA GLY A 291 11.50 15.07 12.28
C GLY A 291 11.19 13.57 12.44
N GLY A 292 11.13 13.05 13.68
CA GLY A 292 10.69 11.67 13.95
C GLY A 292 9.17 11.57 14.05
N HIS A 293 8.58 10.52 13.50
CA HIS A 293 7.16 10.23 13.65
C HIS A 293 6.90 8.78 14.00
N LEU A 294 5.82 8.57 14.74
CA LEU A 294 5.27 7.27 15.07
C LEU A 294 3.78 7.28 14.72
N ASP A 295 3.35 6.35 13.91
CA ASP A 295 1.98 6.21 13.47
C ASP A 295 1.45 4.81 13.76
N PHE A 296 0.16 4.75 14.09
CA PHE A 296 -0.57 3.52 14.32
C PHE A 296 -1.91 3.57 13.59
N ALA A 297 -2.33 2.44 13.01
CA ALA A 297 -3.64 2.27 12.39
C ALA A 297 -4.26 0.94 12.77
N TRP A 298 -5.58 0.89 12.77
CA TRP A 298 -6.37 -0.31 13.02
C TRP A 298 -7.51 -0.42 12.03
N LEU A 299 -7.74 -1.64 11.51
CA LEU A 299 -8.77 -1.95 10.55
C LEU A 299 -9.92 -2.73 11.22
N PHE A 300 -11.13 -2.28 10.93
CA PHE A 300 -12.39 -2.92 11.32
C PHE A 300 -13.12 -3.38 10.07
N ALA A 301 -13.49 -4.65 10.01
CA ALA A 301 -14.27 -5.23 8.93
C ALA A 301 -15.24 -6.27 9.47
N SER A 302 -16.13 -6.73 8.61
CA SER A 302 -17.08 -7.82 8.92
C SER A 302 -16.35 -9.14 9.23
N ASP A 303 -17.05 -10.06 9.89
CA ASP A 303 -16.48 -11.33 10.37
C ASP A 303 -15.95 -12.23 9.26
N ASP A 304 -16.47 -12.09 8.07
CA ASP A 304 -16.04 -12.81 6.86
C ASP A 304 -14.82 -12.19 6.15
N CYS A 305 -14.32 -11.05 6.62
CA CYS A 305 -13.12 -10.44 6.08
C CYS A 305 -11.86 -11.07 6.70
N PRO A 306 -11.00 -11.74 5.91
CA PRO A 306 -9.85 -12.47 6.46
C PRO A 306 -8.79 -11.58 7.08
N PHE A 307 -8.73 -10.30 6.72
CA PHE A 307 -7.78 -9.32 7.24
C PHE A 307 -8.38 -8.35 8.27
N ARG A 308 -9.56 -8.68 8.83
CA ARG A 308 -10.12 -7.91 9.95
C ARG A 308 -9.13 -7.85 11.12
N ASN A 309 -9.27 -6.82 11.97
CA ASN A 309 -8.42 -6.60 13.14
C ASN A 309 -6.92 -6.52 12.85
N THR A 310 -6.55 -6.22 11.60
CA THR A 310 -5.16 -5.93 11.25
C THR A 310 -4.77 -4.55 11.75
N PHE A 311 -3.52 -4.43 12.21
CA PHE A 311 -2.95 -3.13 12.58
C PHE A 311 -1.64 -2.85 11.84
N TRP A 312 -1.30 -1.58 11.78
CA TRP A 312 -0.03 -1.08 11.25
C TRP A 312 0.68 -0.27 12.31
N ALA A 313 1.99 -0.44 12.39
CA ALA A 313 2.85 0.40 13.20
C ALA A 313 4.00 0.90 12.32
N THR A 314 4.14 2.22 12.21
CA THR A 314 5.17 2.87 11.39
C THR A 314 6.02 3.78 12.26
N LEU A 315 7.34 3.66 12.10
CA LEU A 315 8.33 4.57 12.65
C LEU A 315 9.09 5.21 11.49
N GLY A 316 9.22 6.52 11.48
CA GLY A 316 9.94 7.21 10.42
C GLY A 316 10.67 8.46 10.91
N TYR A 317 11.52 8.98 10.02
CA TYR A 317 12.28 10.21 10.24
C TYR A 317 12.44 10.97 8.93
N SER A 318 12.13 12.27 8.96
CA SER A 318 12.30 13.21 7.85
C SER A 318 13.18 14.39 8.27
N PHE A 319 14.04 14.89 7.37
CA PHE A 319 15.01 15.97 7.62
C PHE A 319 15.14 16.94 6.44
#